data_49961d4e447148a1864b51b36326a114
#
_entry.id   49961d4e447148a1864b51b36326a114
#
_cell.length_a   1.000
_cell.length_b   1.000
_cell.length_c   1.000
_cell.angle_alpha   90.00
_cell.angle_beta   90.00
_cell.angle_gamma   90.00
#
_symmetry.space_group_name_H-M   'P 1'
#
loop_
_entity.id
_entity.type
_entity.pdbx_description
1 polymer ?
#
loop_
_entity_poly.entity_id
_entity_poly.type
_entity_poly.pdbx_seq_one_letter_code
_entity_poly.pdbx_strand_id
1 'polypeptide(L)'
;MKQTKIVQVQTHDNYSLDVKIDYPVNSESVIIFCHGSGANTYDNHREIAGKEFNYFDLFVDEFGKRNIAFCRWNTRGCRISDVPPDFVSVNIEEYANYCPSTSIQDIITVKDYIKKLPQFKNSKILLMGISEGATLIPYAMTHCDDVDGLLLLSFSYENMRDTLDWQLSGGSSMVNMCKYFDCREKGVIEKADFVLDKLDVRSSLFPDVEFEDLDIDKDGKLTQNDFALQLADYKKQVFQDIEDNDDEWLRNNYSVQITAKWCKEHFALPDIATIMRSLNVPIYIFQGEDDANIPIADIDKIRGDLKKWRKSNLHIFVFPKHDHDLNYLQYILTGNIPHGLQSVFDIAHSFCKTV
;
A
#
# COMPACT_ATOMS: atom_id res chain seq x y z
N MET A 1 -23.75 12.74 14.04
CA MET A 1 -22.69 12.91 15.06
C MET A 1 -21.69 11.78 14.86
N LYS A 2 -20.41 12.07 14.74
CA LYS A 2 -19.32 11.09 14.61
C LYS A 2 -18.94 10.59 16.00
N GLN A 3 -18.73 9.30 16.14
CA GLN A 3 -18.24 8.65 17.36
C GLN A 3 -16.89 8.00 17.07
N THR A 4 -16.01 7.96 18.06
CA THR A 4 -14.72 7.27 17.98
C THR A 4 -14.63 6.29 19.15
N LYS A 5 -14.18 5.08 18.86
CA LYS A 5 -13.92 4.04 19.86
C LYS A 5 -12.51 3.49 19.65
N ILE A 6 -11.71 3.49 20.71
CA ILE A 6 -10.39 2.83 20.74
C ILE A 6 -10.50 1.65 21.69
N VAL A 7 -10.06 0.48 21.26
CA VAL A 7 -10.15 -0.77 22.01
C VAL A 7 -8.93 -1.64 21.79
N GLN A 8 -8.67 -2.52 22.72
CA GLN A 8 -7.72 -3.61 22.56
C GLN A 8 -8.47 -4.89 22.16
N VAL A 9 -8.05 -5.50 21.06
CA VAL A 9 -8.62 -6.74 20.53
C VAL A 9 -7.58 -7.85 20.68
N GLN A 10 -7.93 -8.90 21.40
CA GLN A 10 -7.05 -10.04 21.62
C GLN A 10 -7.03 -10.93 20.39
N THR A 11 -5.84 -11.23 19.90
CA THR A 11 -5.59 -12.18 18.81
C THR A 11 -5.51 -13.62 19.33
N HIS A 12 -5.48 -14.57 18.41
CA HIS A 12 -5.41 -16.00 18.73
C HIS A 12 -4.10 -16.40 19.46
N ASP A 13 -3.02 -15.64 19.22
CA ASP A 13 -1.70 -15.84 19.86
C ASP A 13 -1.52 -14.95 21.10
N ASN A 14 -2.62 -14.44 21.67
CA ASN A 14 -2.67 -13.57 22.85
C ASN A 14 -1.97 -12.21 22.70
N TYR A 15 -1.70 -11.75 21.47
CA TYR A 15 -1.28 -10.37 21.24
C TYR A 15 -2.48 -9.43 21.36
N SER A 16 -2.25 -8.20 21.82
CA SER A 16 -3.29 -7.19 22.00
C SER A 16 -3.16 -6.11 20.93
N LEU A 17 -4.05 -6.12 19.95
CA LEU A 17 -4.10 -5.10 18.90
C LEU A 17 -4.83 -3.86 19.39
N ASP A 18 -4.21 -2.68 19.23
CA ASP A 18 -4.86 -1.39 19.43
C ASP A 18 -5.67 -1.04 18.17
N VAL A 19 -6.99 -1.08 18.29
CA VAL A 19 -7.95 -0.87 17.19
C VAL A 19 -8.72 0.42 17.40
N LYS A 20 -8.82 1.25 16.35
CA LYS A 20 -9.60 2.49 16.33
C LYS A 20 -10.73 2.39 15.32
N ILE A 21 -11.93 2.76 15.75
CA ILE A 21 -13.14 2.74 14.94
C ILE A 21 -13.78 4.12 15.00
N ASP A 22 -13.88 4.78 13.86
CA ASP A 22 -14.64 6.01 13.70
C ASP A 22 -15.93 5.72 12.93
N TYR A 23 -17.07 6.15 13.46
CA TYR A 23 -18.36 5.80 12.87
C TYR A 23 -19.45 6.85 13.10
N PRO A 24 -20.33 7.09 12.13
CA PRO A 24 -21.61 7.75 12.32
C PRO A 24 -22.57 6.90 13.15
N VAL A 25 -23.49 7.52 13.86
CA VAL A 25 -24.43 6.82 14.79
C VAL A 25 -25.25 5.69 14.12
N ASN A 26 -25.52 5.83 12.82
CA ASN A 26 -26.36 4.87 12.08
C ASN A 26 -25.59 4.27 10.89
N SER A 27 -24.34 3.85 11.08
CA SER A 27 -23.56 3.21 10.02
C SER A 27 -24.14 1.86 9.64
N GLU A 28 -24.47 1.69 8.36
CA GLU A 28 -24.97 0.44 7.77
C GLU A 28 -23.85 -0.42 7.17
N SER A 29 -22.64 0.14 7.09
CA SER A 29 -21.46 -0.52 6.52
C SER A 29 -20.22 -0.14 7.30
N VAL A 30 -19.25 -1.05 7.31
CA VAL A 30 -17.94 -0.85 7.93
C VAL A 30 -16.84 -1.18 6.92
N ILE A 31 -15.91 -0.27 6.76
CA ILE A 31 -14.64 -0.55 6.07
C ILE A 31 -13.60 -0.90 7.15
N ILE A 32 -12.98 -2.05 7.01
CA ILE A 32 -11.85 -2.50 7.82
C ILE A 32 -10.60 -2.31 6.95
N PHE A 33 -9.72 -1.40 7.37
CA PHE A 33 -8.56 -1.00 6.59
C PHE A 33 -7.31 -1.75 7.04
N CYS A 34 -6.62 -2.36 6.07
CA CYS A 34 -5.35 -3.06 6.22
C CYS A 34 -4.21 -2.18 5.70
N HIS A 35 -3.24 -1.90 6.56
CA HIS A 35 -2.09 -1.06 6.22
C HIS A 35 -1.19 -1.67 5.14
N GLY A 36 -0.43 -0.83 4.46
CA GLY A 36 0.75 -1.23 3.68
C GLY A 36 1.91 -1.66 4.58
N SER A 37 3.03 -2.00 3.97
CA SER A 37 4.24 -2.48 4.67
C SER A 37 4.80 -1.45 5.65
N GLY A 38 5.43 -1.95 6.72
CA GLY A 38 6.19 -1.14 7.66
C GLY A 38 5.47 -0.81 8.96
N ALA A 39 6.07 0.08 9.73
CA ALA A 39 5.58 0.50 11.04
C ALA A 39 4.44 1.50 10.91
N ASN A 40 3.21 1.06 11.09
CA ASN A 40 2.02 1.89 10.98
C ASN A 40 1.22 1.95 12.29
N THR A 41 0.61 3.10 12.55
CA THR A 41 -0.36 3.26 13.64
C THR A 41 -1.76 3.52 13.09
N TYR A 42 -2.79 3.39 13.91
CA TYR A 42 -4.17 3.65 13.48
C TYR A 42 -4.43 5.13 13.12
N ASP A 43 -3.58 6.07 13.47
CA ASP A 43 -3.64 7.46 13.01
C ASP A 43 -2.65 7.74 11.88
N ASN A 44 -1.55 7.02 11.87
CA ASN A 44 -0.45 7.20 10.91
C ASN A 44 -0.09 8.69 10.79
N HIS A 45 0.18 9.31 11.97
CA HIS A 45 0.56 10.70 12.07
C HIS A 45 1.92 10.91 11.44
N ARG A 46 2.08 11.96 10.67
CA ARG A 46 3.30 12.24 9.89
C ARG A 46 3.54 13.73 9.78
N GLU A 47 4.80 14.09 9.54
CA GLU A 47 5.21 15.43 9.14
C GLU A 47 5.88 15.39 7.76
N ILE A 48 5.38 16.19 6.83
CA ILE A 48 5.98 16.37 5.51
C ILE A 48 6.07 17.85 5.20
N ALA A 49 7.27 18.34 4.89
CA ALA A 49 7.54 19.74 4.56
C ALA A 49 7.03 20.72 5.64
N GLY A 50 7.18 20.36 6.94
CA GLY A 50 6.75 21.17 8.07
C GLY A 50 5.24 21.18 8.32
N LYS A 51 4.48 20.31 7.64
CA LYS A 51 3.04 20.16 7.83
C LYS A 51 2.75 18.82 8.48
N GLU A 52 2.16 18.84 9.67
CA GLU A 52 1.69 17.65 10.36
C GLU A 52 0.28 17.27 9.91
N PHE A 53 0.00 15.96 9.81
CA PHE A 53 -1.32 15.44 9.47
C PHE A 53 -1.46 13.99 9.93
N ASN A 54 -2.70 13.55 10.14
CA ASN A 54 -3.02 12.13 10.26
C ASN A 54 -3.45 11.60 8.89
N TYR A 55 -2.77 10.58 8.39
CA TYR A 55 -3.06 10.00 7.08
C TYR A 55 -4.52 9.57 6.93
N PHE A 56 -5.14 9.07 7.99
CA PHE A 56 -6.50 8.55 7.92
C PHE A 56 -7.60 9.58 8.12
N ASP A 57 -7.31 10.84 8.44
CA ASP A 57 -8.36 11.85 8.67
C ASP A 57 -9.23 12.07 7.43
N LEU A 58 -8.62 12.07 6.22
CA LEU A 58 -9.38 12.15 4.97
C LEU A 58 -10.36 10.97 4.81
N PHE A 59 -9.89 9.75 5.05
CA PHE A 59 -10.71 8.54 4.93
C PHE A 59 -11.85 8.54 5.94
N VAL A 60 -11.56 8.90 7.19
CA VAL A 60 -12.55 9.02 8.26
C VAL A 60 -13.63 10.04 7.92
N ASP A 61 -13.24 11.19 7.37
CA ASP A 61 -14.18 12.26 7.03
C ASP A 61 -15.03 11.89 5.80
N GLU A 62 -14.40 11.37 4.74
CA GLU A 62 -15.10 11.03 3.50
C GLU A 62 -16.02 9.82 3.66
N PHE A 63 -15.60 8.78 4.37
CA PHE A 63 -16.49 7.66 4.70
C PHE A 63 -17.57 8.07 5.69
N GLY A 64 -17.25 8.91 6.68
CA GLY A 64 -18.22 9.46 7.62
C GLY A 64 -19.34 10.26 6.95
N LYS A 65 -19.03 11.11 5.95
CA LYS A 65 -20.03 11.83 5.11
C LYS A 65 -20.95 10.87 4.34
N ARG A 66 -20.48 9.67 4.04
CA ARG A 66 -21.19 8.62 3.29
C ARG A 66 -21.87 7.59 4.22
N ASN A 67 -21.90 7.84 5.52
CA ASN A 67 -22.49 6.99 6.53
C ASN A 67 -21.83 5.61 6.66
N ILE A 68 -20.54 5.53 6.41
CA ILE A 68 -19.71 4.32 6.49
C ILE A 68 -18.78 4.45 7.71
N ALA A 69 -18.69 3.41 8.53
CA ALA A 69 -17.71 3.31 9.61
C ALA A 69 -16.33 2.93 9.05
N PHE A 70 -15.27 3.42 9.70
CA PHE A 70 -13.88 3.15 9.29
C PHE A 70 -13.09 2.60 10.48
N CYS A 71 -12.60 1.37 10.35
CA CYS A 71 -11.84 0.63 11.34
C CYS A 71 -10.40 0.39 10.87
N ARG A 72 -9.44 0.60 11.74
CA ARG A 72 -8.01 0.34 11.52
C ARG A 72 -7.30 0.07 12.83
N TRP A 73 -6.07 -0.44 12.78
CA TRP A 73 -5.32 -0.82 13.98
C TRP A 73 -3.82 -0.55 13.81
N ASN A 74 -3.07 -0.56 14.92
CA ASN A 74 -1.63 -0.47 14.89
C ASN A 74 -1.01 -1.78 14.36
N THR A 75 0.00 -1.69 13.50
CA THR A 75 0.89 -2.83 13.19
C THR A 75 1.46 -3.38 14.51
N ARG A 76 1.67 -4.68 14.60
CA ARG A 76 2.23 -5.33 15.79
C ARG A 76 3.55 -4.68 16.20
N GLY A 77 3.71 -4.42 17.49
CA GLY A 77 4.88 -3.73 18.04
C GLY A 77 4.90 -2.21 17.84
N CYS A 78 3.94 -1.64 17.08
CA CYS A 78 3.88 -0.21 16.83
C CYS A 78 2.96 0.51 17.83
N ARG A 79 3.40 1.69 18.29
CA ARG A 79 2.64 2.57 19.16
C ARG A 79 2.79 4.02 18.69
N ILE A 80 1.78 4.83 18.94
CA ILE A 80 1.84 6.27 18.70
C ILE A 80 2.95 6.87 19.56
N SER A 81 3.72 7.78 18.99
CA SER A 81 4.82 8.52 19.61
C SER A 81 4.68 10.00 19.29
N ASP A 82 5.35 10.84 20.08
CA ASP A 82 5.45 12.27 19.82
C ASP A 82 6.74 12.65 19.07
N VAL A 83 7.47 11.66 18.54
CA VAL A 83 8.75 11.86 17.85
C VAL A 83 8.55 11.96 16.34
N PRO A 84 8.78 13.14 15.72
CA PRO A 84 8.71 13.31 14.29
C PRO A 84 9.85 12.56 13.57
N PRO A 85 9.76 12.32 12.27
CA PRO A 85 8.67 12.72 11.38
C PRO A 85 7.50 11.71 11.30
N ASP A 86 7.65 10.50 11.82
CA ASP A 86 6.71 9.39 11.61
C ASP A 86 5.80 9.15 12.83
N PHE A 87 6.11 9.77 13.97
CA PHE A 87 5.33 9.69 15.20
C PHE A 87 4.95 8.26 15.61
N VAL A 88 5.86 7.33 15.36
CA VAL A 88 5.72 5.92 15.72
C VAL A 88 6.91 5.46 16.57
N SER A 89 6.63 4.72 17.63
CA SER A 89 7.64 3.96 18.35
C SER A 89 7.45 2.47 18.07
N VAL A 90 8.54 1.74 17.91
CA VAL A 90 8.54 0.33 17.56
C VAL A 90 9.21 -0.49 18.65
N ASN A 91 8.46 -1.43 19.23
CA ASN A 91 9.02 -2.50 20.04
C ASN A 91 9.52 -3.59 19.10
N ILE A 92 10.83 -3.74 18.99
CA ILE A 92 11.48 -4.65 18.03
C ILE A 92 11.11 -6.13 18.27
N GLU A 93 10.98 -6.55 19.52
CA GLU A 93 10.62 -7.95 19.85
C GLU A 93 9.18 -8.30 19.44
N GLU A 94 8.23 -7.38 19.68
CA GLU A 94 6.85 -7.53 19.25
C GLU A 94 6.75 -7.43 17.71
N TYR A 95 7.49 -6.48 17.11
CA TYR A 95 7.51 -6.20 15.67
C TYR A 95 8.08 -7.37 14.86
N ALA A 96 8.99 -8.16 15.42
CA ALA A 96 9.49 -9.38 14.81
C ALA A 96 8.39 -10.42 14.49
N ASN A 97 7.19 -10.24 15.07
CA ASN A 97 5.99 -11.02 14.76
C ASN A 97 5.06 -10.35 13.73
N TYR A 98 5.42 -9.19 13.20
CA TYR A 98 4.74 -8.61 12.04
C TYR A 98 5.23 -9.35 10.78
N CYS A 99 4.39 -10.22 10.25
CA CYS A 99 4.65 -11.01 9.05
C CYS A 99 3.31 -11.47 8.43
N PRO A 100 3.27 -11.95 7.18
CA PRO A 100 2.05 -12.33 6.49
C PRO A 100 1.11 -13.23 7.28
N SER A 101 1.63 -14.28 7.91
CA SER A 101 0.81 -15.23 8.66
C SER A 101 0.07 -14.58 9.82
N THR A 102 0.71 -13.72 10.59
CA THR A 102 0.08 -12.99 11.69
C THR A 102 -0.82 -11.87 11.19
N SER A 103 -0.43 -11.13 10.16
CA SER A 103 -1.24 -10.05 9.58
C SER A 103 -2.56 -10.57 9.00
N ILE A 104 -2.55 -11.73 8.33
CA ILE A 104 -3.77 -12.41 7.86
C ILE A 104 -4.69 -12.75 9.04
N GLN A 105 -4.15 -13.27 10.13
CA GLN A 105 -4.94 -13.59 11.34
C GLN A 105 -5.45 -12.32 12.04
N ASP A 106 -4.69 -11.24 12.03
CA ASP A 106 -5.12 -9.95 12.59
C ASP A 106 -6.31 -9.38 11.80
N ILE A 107 -6.28 -9.44 10.46
CA ILE A 107 -7.41 -9.05 9.59
C ILE A 107 -8.67 -9.81 9.99
N ILE A 108 -8.58 -11.14 10.12
CA ILE A 108 -9.72 -12.00 10.51
C ILE A 108 -10.21 -11.65 11.91
N THR A 109 -9.29 -11.49 12.86
CA THR A 109 -9.59 -11.18 14.26
C THR A 109 -10.32 -9.85 14.41
N VAL A 110 -9.83 -8.79 13.71
CA VAL A 110 -10.48 -7.47 13.73
C VAL A 110 -11.85 -7.54 13.07
N LYS A 111 -11.99 -8.23 11.93
CA LYS A 111 -13.28 -8.45 11.26
C LYS A 111 -14.29 -9.16 12.21
N ASP A 112 -13.87 -10.23 12.87
CA ASP A 112 -14.71 -10.97 13.79
C ASP A 112 -15.11 -10.13 15.02
N TYR A 113 -14.21 -9.30 15.51
CA TYR A 113 -14.52 -8.36 16.58
C TYR A 113 -15.59 -7.34 16.15
N ILE A 114 -15.43 -6.74 14.97
CA ILE A 114 -16.40 -5.78 14.43
C ILE A 114 -17.79 -6.40 14.30
N LYS A 115 -17.90 -7.61 13.77
CA LYS A 115 -19.19 -8.31 13.59
C LYS A 115 -19.88 -8.64 14.91
N LYS A 116 -19.16 -8.78 16.01
CA LYS A 116 -19.73 -9.01 17.35
C LYS A 116 -20.25 -7.74 18.01
N LEU A 117 -19.88 -6.55 17.52
CA LEU A 117 -20.36 -5.29 18.07
C LEU A 117 -21.85 -5.10 17.71
N PRO A 118 -22.74 -4.82 18.70
CA PRO A 118 -24.17 -4.70 18.43
C PRO A 118 -24.54 -3.71 17.34
N GLN A 119 -23.82 -2.58 17.25
CA GLN A 119 -24.06 -1.54 16.25
C GLN A 119 -23.68 -1.94 14.82
N PHE A 120 -22.85 -2.99 14.66
CA PHE A 120 -22.38 -3.45 13.34
C PHE A 120 -22.83 -4.88 13.00
N LYS A 121 -23.65 -5.50 13.85
CA LYS A 121 -24.08 -6.91 13.67
C LYS A 121 -24.71 -7.19 12.30
N ASN A 122 -25.44 -6.23 11.77
CA ASN A 122 -26.13 -6.33 10.48
C ASN A 122 -25.48 -5.45 9.39
N SER A 123 -24.32 -4.85 9.67
CA SER A 123 -23.63 -4.01 8.72
C SER A 123 -22.93 -4.83 7.64
N LYS A 124 -22.86 -4.29 6.43
CA LYS A 124 -21.96 -4.81 5.40
C LYS A 124 -20.53 -4.60 5.82
N ILE A 125 -19.68 -5.59 5.58
CA ILE A 125 -18.24 -5.53 5.87
C ILE A 125 -17.49 -5.49 4.56
N LEU A 126 -16.69 -4.43 4.38
CA LEU A 126 -15.73 -4.35 3.30
C LEU A 126 -14.31 -4.40 3.88
N LEU A 127 -13.47 -5.21 3.27
CA LEU A 127 -12.03 -5.13 3.53
C LEU A 127 -11.40 -4.18 2.50
N MET A 128 -10.67 -3.21 2.99
CA MET A 128 -9.93 -2.25 2.19
C MET A 128 -8.46 -2.32 2.58
N GLY A 129 -7.57 -2.30 1.63
CA GLY A 129 -6.13 -2.26 1.93
C GLY A 129 -5.37 -1.51 0.87
N ILE A 130 -4.16 -1.11 1.24
CA ILE A 130 -3.19 -0.52 0.32
C ILE A 130 -1.90 -1.34 0.32
N SER A 131 -1.28 -1.50 -0.85
CA SER A 131 0.03 -2.16 -0.98
C SER A 131 -0.01 -3.58 -0.37
N GLU A 132 0.84 -3.89 0.60
CA GLU A 132 0.83 -5.17 1.33
C GLU A 132 -0.56 -5.52 1.88
N GLY A 133 -1.24 -4.56 2.51
CA GLY A 133 -2.59 -4.80 3.05
C GLY A 133 -3.58 -5.21 1.97
N ALA A 134 -3.51 -4.61 0.77
CA ALA A 134 -4.31 -5.02 -0.37
C ALA A 134 -3.94 -6.45 -0.84
N THR A 135 -2.65 -6.80 -0.79
CA THR A 135 -2.16 -8.13 -1.18
C THR A 135 -2.57 -9.21 -0.17
N LEU A 136 -2.57 -8.92 1.13
CA LEU A 136 -2.90 -9.92 2.17
C LEU A 136 -4.40 -10.17 2.35
N ILE A 137 -5.26 -9.22 1.98
CA ILE A 137 -6.73 -9.37 2.06
C ILE A 137 -7.23 -10.62 1.31
N PRO A 138 -6.87 -10.89 0.05
CA PRO A 138 -7.29 -12.10 -0.64
C PRO A 138 -6.90 -13.40 0.11
N TYR A 139 -5.73 -13.45 0.75
CA TYR A 139 -5.34 -14.60 1.57
C TYR A 139 -6.21 -14.72 2.83
N ALA A 140 -6.55 -13.61 3.49
CA ALA A 140 -7.50 -13.63 4.62
C ALA A 140 -8.87 -14.17 4.20
N MET A 141 -9.32 -13.84 2.97
CA MET A 141 -10.58 -14.34 2.41
C MET A 141 -10.62 -15.85 2.18
N THR A 142 -9.48 -16.55 2.15
CA THR A 142 -9.47 -18.02 2.11
C THR A 142 -9.90 -18.65 3.45
N HIS A 143 -9.97 -17.87 4.51
CA HIS A 143 -10.30 -18.28 5.86
C HIS A 143 -11.61 -17.68 6.39
N CYS A 144 -12.28 -16.83 5.61
CA CYS A 144 -13.57 -16.24 6.00
C CYS A 144 -14.44 -16.01 4.75
N ASP A 145 -15.75 -16.15 4.89
CA ASP A 145 -16.76 -16.03 3.83
C ASP A 145 -17.81 -14.93 4.09
N ASP A 146 -17.66 -14.20 5.17
CA ASP A 146 -18.63 -13.24 5.69
C ASP A 146 -18.19 -11.77 5.47
N VAL A 147 -17.55 -11.51 4.36
CA VAL A 147 -17.14 -10.19 3.85
C VAL A 147 -17.92 -9.91 2.56
N ASP A 148 -18.44 -8.70 2.43
CA ASP A 148 -19.32 -8.33 1.32
C ASP A 148 -18.57 -7.82 0.08
N GLY A 149 -17.36 -7.29 0.23
CA GLY A 149 -16.56 -6.80 -0.90
C GLY A 149 -15.15 -6.37 -0.53
N LEU A 150 -14.28 -6.25 -1.54
CA LEU A 150 -12.87 -5.89 -1.39
C LEU A 150 -12.55 -4.60 -2.16
N LEU A 151 -11.80 -3.70 -1.53
CA LEU A 151 -11.25 -2.47 -2.11
C LEU A 151 -9.73 -2.55 -2.01
N LEU A 152 -9.06 -2.82 -3.11
CA LEU A 152 -7.62 -3.10 -3.16
C LEU A 152 -6.90 -1.93 -3.85
N LEU A 153 -6.17 -1.13 -3.08
CA LEU A 153 -5.42 0.01 -3.58
C LEU A 153 -3.96 -0.40 -3.78
N SER A 154 -3.41 -0.08 -4.94
CA SER A 154 -2.01 -0.39 -5.29
C SER A 154 -1.67 -1.84 -4.99
N PHE A 155 -2.47 -2.72 -5.59
CA PHE A 155 -2.45 -4.16 -5.35
C PHE A 155 -1.36 -4.85 -6.15
N SER A 156 -0.44 -5.56 -5.46
CA SER A 156 0.56 -6.40 -6.12
C SER A 156 -0.04 -7.74 -6.55
N TYR A 157 0.10 -8.06 -7.82
CA TYR A 157 -0.36 -9.33 -8.39
C TYR A 157 0.77 -10.35 -8.52
N GLU A 158 1.99 -9.90 -8.46
CA GLU A 158 3.16 -10.77 -8.41
C GLU A 158 3.53 -11.12 -6.97
N ASN A 159 4.36 -12.15 -6.83
CA ASN A 159 4.96 -12.49 -5.55
C ASN A 159 5.81 -11.29 -5.05
N MET A 160 5.84 -11.08 -3.76
CA MET A 160 6.62 -9.99 -3.16
C MET A 160 8.11 -10.05 -3.53
N ARG A 161 8.66 -11.26 -3.75
CA ARG A 161 10.04 -11.41 -4.22
C ARG A 161 10.23 -10.77 -5.60
N ASP A 162 9.29 -11.00 -6.52
CA ASP A 162 9.36 -10.44 -7.88
C ASP A 162 9.14 -8.91 -7.85
N THR A 163 8.24 -8.45 -6.98
CA THR A 163 8.01 -7.01 -6.76
C THR A 163 9.28 -6.32 -6.24
N LEU A 164 9.93 -6.87 -5.21
CA LEU A 164 11.19 -6.34 -4.69
C LEU A 164 12.32 -6.43 -5.72
N ASP A 165 12.38 -7.53 -6.47
CA ASP A 165 13.35 -7.68 -7.55
C ASP A 165 13.19 -6.58 -8.61
N TRP A 166 11.96 -6.30 -9.03
CA TRP A 166 11.66 -5.22 -9.96
C TRP A 166 12.03 -3.84 -9.40
N GLN A 167 11.66 -3.56 -8.14
CA GLN A 167 12.01 -2.29 -7.49
C GLN A 167 13.52 -2.09 -7.46
N LEU A 168 14.26 -3.08 -6.98
CA LEU A 168 15.71 -3.04 -6.84
C LEU A 168 16.48 -3.25 -8.15
N SER A 169 15.78 -3.58 -9.24
CA SER A 169 16.33 -3.58 -10.61
C SER A 169 15.99 -2.31 -11.38
N GLY A 170 15.83 -1.18 -10.68
CA GLY A 170 15.64 0.13 -11.29
C GLY A 170 14.22 0.44 -11.73
N GLY A 171 13.24 -0.46 -11.56
CA GLY A 171 11.85 -0.22 -11.95
C GLY A 171 11.24 0.97 -11.21
N SER A 172 11.34 0.99 -9.88
CA SER A 172 10.91 2.14 -9.05
C SER A 172 11.60 3.44 -9.46
N SER A 173 12.91 3.38 -9.65
CA SER A 173 13.71 4.55 -10.04
C SER A 173 13.24 5.10 -11.39
N MET A 174 13.04 4.23 -12.39
CA MET A 174 12.64 4.64 -13.72
C MET A 174 11.24 5.27 -13.76
N VAL A 175 10.27 4.74 -13.00
CA VAL A 175 8.93 5.33 -12.87
C VAL A 175 9.03 6.75 -12.31
N ASN A 176 9.78 6.94 -11.21
CA ASN A 176 9.98 8.25 -10.61
C ASN A 176 10.71 9.21 -11.55
N MET A 177 11.76 8.76 -12.21
CA MET A 177 12.53 9.58 -13.16
C MET A 177 11.67 10.02 -14.35
N CYS A 178 10.88 9.14 -14.94
CA CYS A 178 9.94 9.49 -16.01
C CYS A 178 8.89 10.51 -15.54
N LYS A 179 8.45 10.43 -14.29
CA LYS A 179 7.55 11.42 -13.68
C LYS A 179 8.23 12.78 -13.53
N TYR A 180 9.45 12.81 -12.99
CA TYR A 180 10.20 14.05 -12.72
C TYR A 180 10.59 14.79 -14.00
N PHE A 181 10.99 14.09 -15.05
CA PHE A 181 11.39 14.68 -16.33
C PHE A 181 10.26 14.71 -17.37
N ASP A 182 9.02 14.40 -16.99
CA ASP A 182 7.82 14.40 -17.86
C ASP A 182 8.00 13.53 -19.12
N CYS A 183 8.66 12.37 -18.96
CA CYS A 183 9.02 11.45 -20.04
C CYS A 183 8.21 10.14 -20.02
N ARG A 184 7.04 10.11 -19.38
CA ARG A 184 6.22 8.88 -19.22
C ARG A 184 5.89 8.18 -20.52
N GLU A 185 5.53 8.93 -21.55
CA GLU A 185 5.18 8.39 -22.86
C GLU A 185 6.37 7.78 -23.60
N LYS A 186 7.59 8.29 -23.34
CA LYS A 186 8.82 7.78 -23.95
C LYS A 186 9.34 6.53 -23.26
N GLY A 187 9.15 6.43 -21.92
CA GLY A 187 9.73 5.39 -21.07
C GLY A 187 11.26 5.42 -20.97
N VAL A 188 11.88 6.48 -21.47
CA VAL A 188 13.33 6.75 -21.44
C VAL A 188 13.56 8.25 -21.26
N ILE A 189 14.70 8.64 -20.71
CA ILE A 189 15.11 10.03 -20.55
C ILE A 189 16.35 10.26 -21.41
N GLU A 190 16.24 11.13 -22.38
CA GLU A 190 17.37 11.56 -23.20
C GLU A 190 18.11 12.73 -22.52
N LYS A 191 19.36 12.95 -22.86
CA LYS A 191 20.14 14.08 -22.30
C LYS A 191 19.43 15.42 -22.47
N ALA A 192 18.69 15.60 -23.57
CA ALA A 192 17.92 16.81 -23.81
C ALA A 192 16.77 17.01 -22.79
N ASP A 193 16.09 15.94 -22.40
CA ASP A 193 15.03 15.98 -21.39
C ASP A 193 15.62 16.32 -20.00
N PHE A 194 16.75 15.71 -19.65
CA PHE A 194 17.45 15.95 -18.39
C PHE A 194 17.96 17.38 -18.25
N VAL A 195 18.53 17.93 -19.34
CA VAL A 195 19.02 19.31 -19.36
C VAL A 195 17.89 20.33 -19.38
N LEU A 196 16.78 20.02 -20.10
CA LEU A 196 15.60 20.89 -20.15
C LEU A 196 14.94 21.04 -18.78
N ASP A 197 14.95 20.00 -17.97
CA ASP A 197 14.37 19.97 -16.62
C ASP A 197 13.02 20.70 -16.52
N LYS A 198 12.07 20.25 -17.31
CA LYS A 198 10.78 20.91 -17.54
C LYS A 198 9.98 21.22 -16.27
N LEU A 199 10.19 20.44 -15.21
CA LEU A 199 9.51 20.59 -13.92
C LEU A 199 10.38 21.24 -12.84
N ASP A 200 11.60 21.67 -13.18
CA ASP A 200 12.58 22.31 -12.28
C ASP A 200 12.88 21.46 -11.03
N VAL A 201 13.12 20.17 -11.24
CA VAL A 201 13.35 19.20 -10.14
C VAL A 201 14.82 18.87 -9.94
N ARG A 202 15.69 19.10 -10.96
CA ARG A 202 17.08 18.68 -10.99
C ARG A 202 17.88 19.28 -9.83
N SER A 203 17.72 20.57 -9.57
CA SER A 203 18.46 21.28 -8.52
C SER A 203 18.17 20.74 -7.11
N SER A 204 16.96 20.21 -6.90
CA SER A 204 16.54 19.66 -5.59
C SER A 204 16.84 18.17 -5.44
N LEU A 205 16.67 17.38 -6.52
CA LEU A 205 16.79 15.93 -6.46
C LEU A 205 18.18 15.41 -6.86
N PHE A 206 18.87 16.15 -7.72
CA PHE A 206 20.13 15.75 -8.32
C PHE A 206 21.16 16.90 -8.30
N PRO A 207 21.41 17.53 -7.13
CA PRO A 207 22.40 18.60 -7.05
C PRO A 207 23.77 18.05 -7.47
N ASP A 208 24.43 18.78 -8.39
CA ASP A 208 25.78 18.44 -8.88
C ASP A 208 25.91 17.09 -9.61
N VAL A 209 24.80 16.50 -10.08
CA VAL A 209 24.77 15.25 -10.87
C VAL A 209 24.61 15.61 -12.34
N GLU A 210 25.49 15.12 -13.18
CA GLU A 210 25.39 15.25 -14.64
C GLU A 210 24.69 14.01 -15.24
N PHE A 211 24.18 14.17 -16.48
CA PHE A 211 23.52 13.08 -17.19
C PHE A 211 24.42 11.85 -17.32
N GLU A 212 25.69 12.07 -17.60
CA GLU A 212 26.71 11.05 -17.78
C GLU A 212 27.05 10.27 -16.51
N ASP A 213 26.74 10.81 -15.33
CA ASP A 213 26.91 10.11 -14.05
C ASP A 213 25.80 9.08 -13.84
N LEU A 214 24.65 9.27 -14.50
CA LEU A 214 23.50 8.38 -14.44
C LEU A 214 23.44 7.38 -15.61
N ASP A 215 23.99 7.73 -16.77
CA ASP A 215 24.09 6.89 -17.98
C ASP A 215 25.25 5.89 -17.82
N ILE A 216 24.99 4.83 -17.05
CA ILE A 216 26.02 3.87 -16.60
C ILE A 216 26.49 2.98 -17.76
N ASP A 217 25.59 2.58 -18.65
CA ASP A 217 25.93 1.73 -19.79
C ASP A 217 26.39 2.53 -21.03
N LYS A 218 26.32 3.87 -20.95
CA LYS A 218 26.81 4.84 -21.94
C LYS A 218 26.13 4.72 -23.30
N ASP A 219 24.85 4.39 -23.31
CA ASP A 219 24.05 4.32 -24.53
C ASP A 219 23.42 5.65 -24.94
N GLY A 220 23.57 6.70 -24.11
CA GLY A 220 23.06 8.05 -24.33
C GLY A 220 21.61 8.24 -23.89
N LYS A 221 21.08 7.32 -23.08
CA LYS A 221 19.73 7.35 -22.52
C LYS A 221 19.75 6.88 -21.07
N LEU A 222 18.85 7.42 -20.25
CA LEU A 222 18.56 6.83 -18.94
C LEU A 222 17.39 5.87 -19.09
N THR A 223 17.63 4.63 -18.75
CA THR A 223 16.67 3.53 -18.81
C THR A 223 16.63 2.78 -17.47
N GLN A 224 15.73 1.83 -17.33
CA GLN A 224 15.72 0.96 -16.17
C GLN A 224 17.06 0.21 -15.99
N ASN A 225 17.80 -0.07 -17.09
CA ASN A 225 19.08 -0.78 -17.04
C ASN A 225 20.16 0.01 -16.28
N ASP A 226 20.24 1.32 -16.46
CA ASP A 226 21.21 2.16 -15.75
C ASP A 226 20.98 2.09 -14.23
N PHE A 227 19.74 2.21 -13.80
CA PHE A 227 19.39 2.09 -12.39
C PHE A 227 19.57 0.66 -11.86
N ALA A 228 19.38 -0.36 -12.69
CA ALA A 228 19.68 -1.73 -12.32
C ALA A 228 21.17 -1.94 -12.08
N LEU A 229 22.02 -1.37 -12.93
CA LEU A 229 23.48 -1.40 -12.75
C LEU A 229 23.91 -0.64 -11.50
N GLN A 230 23.34 0.54 -11.27
CA GLN A 230 23.61 1.36 -10.08
C GLN A 230 23.23 0.65 -8.78
N LEU A 231 22.11 -0.06 -8.78
CA LEU A 231 21.57 -0.74 -7.59
C LEU A 231 22.07 -2.17 -7.42
N ALA A 232 22.87 -2.71 -8.34
CA ALA A 232 23.22 -4.13 -8.39
C ALA A 232 23.81 -4.67 -7.07
N ASP A 233 24.77 -3.96 -6.48
CA ASP A 233 25.41 -4.36 -5.22
C ASP A 233 24.46 -4.22 -4.03
N TYR A 234 23.66 -3.15 -3.98
CA TYR A 234 22.65 -2.95 -2.96
C TYR A 234 21.56 -4.04 -3.02
N LYS A 235 21.04 -4.34 -4.21
CA LYS A 235 20.10 -5.43 -4.42
C LYS A 235 20.65 -6.75 -3.91
N LYS A 236 21.90 -7.07 -4.29
CA LYS A 236 22.55 -8.29 -3.84
C LYS A 236 22.65 -8.36 -2.32
N GLN A 237 23.01 -7.24 -1.69
CA GLN A 237 23.13 -7.16 -0.23
C GLN A 237 21.78 -7.36 0.44
N VAL A 238 20.71 -6.67 -0.01
CA VAL A 238 19.35 -6.82 0.54
C VAL A 238 18.91 -8.29 0.53
N PHE A 239 19.05 -8.99 -0.61
CA PHE A 239 18.65 -10.40 -0.68
C PHE A 239 19.55 -11.31 0.16
N GLN A 240 20.83 -11.00 0.29
CA GLN A 240 21.75 -11.75 1.16
C GLN A 240 21.34 -11.61 2.64
N ASP A 241 21.05 -10.38 3.10
CA ASP A 241 20.68 -10.13 4.49
C ASP A 241 19.29 -10.72 4.83
N ILE A 242 18.39 -10.79 3.85
CA ILE A 242 17.14 -11.55 4.00
C ILE A 242 17.46 -13.05 4.24
N GLU A 243 18.35 -13.66 3.45
CA GLU A 243 18.71 -15.07 3.61
C GLU A 243 19.44 -15.32 4.95
N ASP A 244 20.31 -14.41 5.36
CA ASP A 244 21.11 -14.52 6.59
C ASP A 244 20.33 -14.13 7.86
N ASN A 245 19.09 -13.62 7.73
CA ASN A 245 18.26 -13.08 8.82
C ASN A 245 18.92 -11.90 9.55
N ASP A 246 19.60 -11.02 8.81
CA ASP A 246 20.17 -9.80 9.36
C ASP A 246 19.11 -8.67 9.44
N ASP A 247 18.22 -8.79 10.42
CA ASP A 247 17.19 -7.79 10.68
C ASP A 247 17.77 -6.44 11.12
N GLU A 248 19.00 -6.41 11.65
CA GLU A 248 19.66 -5.16 12.03
C GLU A 248 20.08 -4.38 10.79
N TRP A 249 20.72 -5.07 9.83
CA TRP A 249 21.09 -4.45 8.58
C TRP A 249 19.85 -3.97 7.79
N LEU A 250 18.82 -4.82 7.66
CA LEU A 250 17.59 -4.47 6.97
C LEU A 250 16.94 -3.23 7.58
N ARG A 251 16.84 -3.15 8.91
CA ARG A 251 16.28 -1.99 9.61
C ARG A 251 17.05 -0.69 9.38
N ASN A 252 18.37 -0.76 9.26
CA ASN A 252 19.23 0.40 9.15
C ASN A 252 19.45 0.87 7.71
N ASN A 253 19.24 0.00 6.71
CA ASN A 253 19.64 0.25 5.34
C ASN A 253 18.50 0.10 4.32
N TYR A 254 17.40 -0.56 4.67
CA TYR A 254 16.23 -0.65 3.79
C TYR A 254 15.22 0.46 4.12
N SER A 255 14.60 1.03 3.08
CA SER A 255 13.74 2.22 3.20
C SER A 255 12.44 1.98 3.98
N VAL A 256 11.97 0.75 4.03
CA VAL A 256 10.79 0.34 4.79
C VAL A 256 11.21 -0.59 5.92
N GLN A 257 10.70 -0.36 7.12
CA GLN A 257 11.01 -1.23 8.23
C GLN A 257 10.36 -2.61 8.05
N ILE A 258 11.17 -3.58 7.62
CA ILE A 258 10.77 -4.98 7.42
C ILE A 258 11.76 -5.91 8.12
N THR A 259 11.42 -7.19 8.25
CA THR A 259 12.30 -8.24 8.77
C THR A 259 12.55 -9.32 7.73
N ALA A 260 13.61 -10.08 7.89
CA ALA A 260 13.89 -11.25 7.05
C ALA A 260 12.74 -12.26 7.11
N LYS A 261 12.13 -12.45 8.28
CA LYS A 261 10.93 -13.30 8.46
C LYS A 261 9.76 -12.80 7.62
N TRP A 262 9.49 -11.49 7.65
CA TRP A 262 8.45 -10.86 6.83
C TRP A 262 8.68 -11.16 5.34
N CYS A 263 9.90 -10.95 4.85
CA CYS A 263 10.28 -11.23 3.46
C CYS A 263 10.08 -12.70 3.10
N LYS A 264 10.64 -13.62 3.90
CA LYS A 264 10.59 -15.06 3.64
C LYS A 264 9.16 -15.60 3.62
N GLU A 265 8.30 -15.15 4.54
CA GLU A 265 6.89 -15.54 4.53
C GLU A 265 6.16 -14.98 3.31
N HIS A 266 6.42 -13.73 2.90
CA HIS A 266 5.86 -13.18 1.66
C HIS A 266 6.30 -13.96 0.42
N PHE A 267 7.58 -14.33 0.35
CA PHE A 267 8.12 -15.10 -0.78
C PHE A 267 7.52 -16.51 -0.87
N ALA A 268 7.07 -17.04 0.25
CA ALA A 268 6.46 -18.36 0.35
C ALA A 268 4.92 -18.37 0.22
N LEU A 269 4.27 -17.20 0.07
CA LEU A 269 2.83 -17.13 -0.10
C LEU A 269 2.41 -17.88 -1.38
N PRO A 270 1.26 -18.58 -1.36
CA PRO A 270 0.69 -19.21 -2.54
C PRO A 270 0.44 -18.21 -3.67
N ASP A 271 0.40 -18.69 -4.90
CA ASP A 271 0.07 -17.88 -6.07
C ASP A 271 -1.27 -17.13 -5.91
N ILE A 272 -1.20 -15.81 -5.94
CA ILE A 272 -2.35 -14.92 -5.73
C ILE A 272 -3.40 -15.07 -6.83
N ALA A 273 -3.00 -15.40 -8.06
CA ALA A 273 -3.92 -15.62 -9.18
C ALA A 273 -4.89 -16.77 -8.89
N THR A 274 -4.39 -17.84 -8.30
CA THR A 274 -5.21 -18.98 -7.87
C THR A 274 -6.25 -18.57 -6.82
N ILE A 275 -5.85 -17.75 -5.85
CA ILE A 275 -6.74 -17.25 -4.80
C ILE A 275 -7.79 -16.31 -5.40
N MET A 276 -7.37 -15.30 -6.16
CA MET A 276 -8.26 -14.33 -6.80
C MET A 276 -9.30 -15.00 -7.72
N ARG A 277 -8.90 -16.08 -8.38
CA ARG A 277 -9.82 -16.91 -9.19
C ARG A 277 -10.92 -17.55 -8.35
N SER A 278 -10.66 -17.95 -7.11
CA SER A 278 -11.63 -18.62 -6.24
C SER A 278 -12.63 -17.68 -5.57
N LEU A 279 -12.27 -16.40 -5.39
CA LEU A 279 -13.10 -15.43 -4.67
C LEU A 279 -14.36 -15.05 -5.48
N ASN A 280 -15.52 -15.06 -4.84
CA ASN A 280 -16.80 -14.74 -5.47
C ASN A 280 -17.38 -13.39 -5.05
N VAL A 281 -16.79 -12.71 -4.06
CA VAL A 281 -17.20 -11.38 -3.64
C VAL A 281 -16.80 -10.33 -4.69
N PRO A 282 -17.49 -9.20 -4.78
CA PRO A 282 -17.05 -8.07 -5.62
C PRO A 282 -15.67 -7.56 -5.19
N ILE A 283 -14.79 -7.36 -6.16
CA ILE A 283 -13.41 -6.89 -5.94
C ILE A 283 -13.19 -5.67 -6.82
N TYR A 284 -12.70 -4.60 -6.20
CA TYR A 284 -12.37 -3.34 -6.87
C TYR A 284 -10.89 -3.05 -6.67
N ILE A 285 -10.13 -2.98 -7.76
CA ILE A 285 -8.69 -2.66 -7.75
C ILE A 285 -8.52 -1.23 -8.25
N PHE A 286 -7.75 -0.43 -7.50
CA PHE A 286 -7.44 0.96 -7.80
C PHE A 286 -5.92 1.10 -7.93
N GLN A 287 -5.45 1.45 -9.12
CA GLN A 287 -4.02 1.49 -9.43
C GLN A 287 -3.61 2.83 -10.03
N GLY A 288 -2.58 3.44 -9.47
CA GLY A 288 -1.91 4.58 -10.08
C GLY A 288 -1.00 4.14 -11.24
N GLU A 289 -0.97 4.90 -12.32
CA GLU A 289 -0.09 4.61 -13.47
C GLU A 289 1.38 4.92 -13.15
N ASP A 290 1.62 5.94 -12.31
CA ASP A 290 2.94 6.34 -11.82
C ASP A 290 3.31 5.66 -10.49
N ASP A 291 2.76 4.49 -10.19
CA ASP A 291 3.08 3.73 -8.99
C ASP A 291 4.51 3.17 -9.07
N ALA A 292 5.41 3.74 -8.27
CA ALA A 292 6.81 3.32 -8.21
C ALA A 292 7.06 2.11 -7.29
N ASN A 293 6.04 1.62 -6.58
CA ASN A 293 6.17 0.48 -5.69
C ASN A 293 5.61 -0.81 -6.31
N ILE A 294 4.54 -0.70 -7.12
CA ILE A 294 3.90 -1.84 -7.79
C ILE A 294 3.93 -1.60 -9.30
N PRO A 295 4.51 -2.51 -10.11
CA PRO A 295 4.60 -2.31 -11.55
C PRO A 295 3.21 -2.29 -12.19
N ILE A 296 2.95 -1.27 -13.02
CA ILE A 296 1.69 -1.15 -13.76
C ILE A 296 1.42 -2.37 -14.66
N ALA A 297 2.45 -3.10 -15.05
CA ALA A 297 2.36 -4.34 -15.81
C ALA A 297 1.54 -5.43 -15.10
N ASP A 298 1.42 -5.39 -13.78
CA ASP A 298 0.57 -6.32 -13.01
C ASP A 298 -0.90 -6.20 -13.44
N ILE A 299 -1.35 -5.00 -13.77
CA ILE A 299 -2.72 -4.77 -14.25
C ILE A 299 -3.01 -5.52 -15.56
N ASP A 300 -2.05 -5.60 -16.48
CA ASP A 300 -2.24 -6.32 -17.73
C ASP A 300 -2.27 -7.85 -17.52
N LYS A 301 -1.50 -8.36 -16.56
CA LYS A 301 -1.56 -9.76 -16.13
C LYS A 301 -2.94 -10.08 -15.55
N ILE A 302 -3.44 -9.27 -14.62
CA ILE A 302 -4.79 -9.42 -14.04
C ILE A 302 -5.86 -9.42 -15.15
N ARG A 303 -5.81 -8.45 -16.07
CA ARG A 303 -6.74 -8.35 -17.20
C ARG A 303 -6.70 -9.59 -18.10
N GLY A 304 -5.50 -10.13 -18.34
CA GLY A 304 -5.28 -11.36 -19.10
C GLY A 304 -5.95 -12.56 -18.42
N ASP A 305 -5.79 -12.70 -17.13
CA ASP A 305 -6.35 -13.80 -16.36
C ASP A 305 -7.86 -13.70 -16.17
N LEU A 306 -8.40 -12.50 -15.96
CA LEU A 306 -9.85 -12.27 -15.93
C LEU A 306 -10.55 -12.79 -17.20
N LYS A 307 -9.96 -12.53 -18.38
CA LYS A 307 -10.50 -13.03 -19.66
C LYS A 307 -10.52 -14.56 -19.69
N LYS A 308 -9.44 -15.21 -19.20
CA LYS A 308 -9.35 -16.68 -19.11
C LYS A 308 -10.37 -17.25 -18.13
N TRP A 309 -10.53 -16.62 -16.96
CA TRP A 309 -11.43 -17.09 -15.90
C TRP A 309 -12.91 -16.81 -16.19
N ARG A 310 -13.21 -15.90 -17.10
CA ARG A 310 -14.58 -15.39 -17.40
C ARG A 310 -15.27 -14.84 -16.15
N LYS A 311 -14.52 -14.15 -15.30
CA LYS A 311 -15.04 -13.52 -14.07
C LYS A 311 -15.63 -12.14 -14.36
N SER A 312 -16.71 -11.82 -13.68
CA SER A 312 -17.39 -10.51 -13.77
C SER A 312 -17.44 -9.75 -12.44
N ASN A 313 -16.92 -10.35 -11.36
CA ASN A 313 -16.95 -9.75 -10.02
C ASN A 313 -15.69 -8.93 -9.67
N LEU A 314 -14.75 -8.76 -10.61
CA LEU A 314 -13.53 -8.00 -10.43
C LEU A 314 -13.50 -6.79 -11.37
N HIS A 315 -13.29 -5.61 -10.82
CA HIS A 315 -13.29 -4.33 -11.52
C HIS A 315 -11.95 -3.64 -11.30
N ILE A 316 -11.35 -3.10 -12.37
CA ILE A 316 -10.02 -2.48 -12.34
C ILE A 316 -10.15 -1.03 -12.78
N PHE A 317 -9.64 -0.13 -11.95
CA PHE A 317 -9.56 1.31 -12.21
C PHE A 317 -8.10 1.72 -12.22
N VAL A 318 -7.64 2.26 -13.34
CA VAL A 318 -6.28 2.78 -13.51
C VAL A 318 -6.37 4.29 -13.64
N PHE A 319 -5.56 4.99 -12.87
CA PHE A 319 -5.57 6.45 -12.81
C PHE A 319 -4.28 7.01 -13.40
N PRO A 320 -4.35 7.68 -14.58
CA PRO A 320 -3.20 8.33 -15.17
C PRO A 320 -2.59 9.35 -14.22
N LYS A 321 -1.25 9.37 -14.17
CA LYS A 321 -0.47 10.32 -13.34
C LYS A 321 -0.76 10.24 -11.83
N HIS A 322 -1.26 9.12 -11.34
CA HIS A 322 -1.40 8.86 -9.91
C HIS A 322 -0.28 7.92 -9.45
N ASP A 323 0.25 8.22 -8.28
CA ASP A 323 1.27 7.43 -7.61
C ASP A 323 0.67 6.29 -6.76
N HIS A 324 1.51 5.67 -5.93
CA HIS A 324 1.16 4.55 -5.06
C HIS A 324 0.01 4.84 -4.09
N ASP A 325 -0.05 6.06 -3.54
CA ASP A 325 -1.10 6.50 -2.61
C ASP A 325 -2.25 7.25 -3.34
N LEU A 326 -2.39 7.05 -4.65
CA LEU A 326 -3.38 7.75 -5.49
C LEU A 326 -3.28 9.28 -5.35
N ASN A 327 -2.05 9.79 -5.28
CA ASN A 327 -1.71 11.21 -5.09
C ASN A 327 -2.20 11.80 -3.75
N TYR A 328 -2.21 11.00 -2.68
CA TYR A 328 -2.64 11.48 -1.35
C TYR A 328 -1.88 12.74 -0.92
N LEU A 329 -0.58 12.84 -1.20
CA LEU A 329 0.23 14.00 -0.85
C LEU A 329 -0.29 15.29 -1.53
N GLN A 330 -0.85 15.21 -2.74
CA GLN A 330 -1.49 16.36 -3.38
C GLN A 330 -2.65 16.90 -2.54
N TYR A 331 -3.46 16.03 -1.92
CA TYR A 331 -4.50 16.48 -0.99
C TYR A 331 -3.90 17.22 0.21
N ILE A 332 -2.85 16.70 0.81
CA ILE A 332 -2.18 17.35 1.95
C ILE A 332 -1.68 18.76 1.58
N LEU A 333 -1.12 18.92 0.39
CA LEU A 333 -0.56 20.19 -0.06
C LEU A 333 -1.61 21.20 -0.52
N THR A 334 -2.70 20.74 -1.16
CA THR A 334 -3.67 21.62 -1.85
C THR A 334 -5.06 21.66 -1.22
N GLY A 335 -5.40 20.68 -0.38
CA GLY A 335 -6.75 20.47 0.15
C GLY A 335 -7.74 19.87 -0.86
N ASN A 336 -7.31 19.61 -2.12
CA ASN A 336 -8.17 19.03 -3.16
C ASN A 336 -8.02 17.50 -3.17
N ILE A 337 -9.12 16.78 -3.08
CA ILE A 337 -9.11 15.31 -3.15
C ILE A 337 -8.77 14.88 -4.58
N PRO A 338 -7.69 14.10 -4.79
CA PRO A 338 -7.36 13.56 -6.11
C PRO A 338 -8.44 12.63 -6.66
N HIS A 339 -8.56 12.58 -7.98
CA HIS A 339 -9.60 11.79 -8.66
C HIS A 339 -9.55 10.30 -8.31
N GLY A 340 -8.36 9.73 -8.12
CA GLY A 340 -8.20 8.34 -7.70
C GLY A 340 -8.84 8.07 -6.34
N LEU A 341 -8.53 8.89 -5.32
CA LEU A 341 -9.12 8.77 -3.98
C LEU A 341 -10.63 9.07 -3.99
N GLN A 342 -11.07 10.10 -4.75
CA GLN A 342 -12.50 10.38 -4.89
C GLN A 342 -13.25 9.16 -5.43
N SER A 343 -12.68 8.47 -6.42
CA SER A 343 -13.26 7.25 -7.01
C SER A 343 -13.38 6.12 -5.98
N VAL A 344 -12.37 5.95 -5.10
CA VAL A 344 -12.43 4.97 -3.99
C VAL A 344 -13.65 5.25 -3.09
N PHE A 345 -13.81 6.51 -2.66
CA PHE A 345 -14.92 6.89 -1.78
C PHE A 345 -16.29 6.69 -2.43
N ASP A 346 -16.43 7.04 -3.72
CA ASP A 346 -17.69 6.97 -4.44
C ASP A 346 -18.07 5.52 -4.76
N ILE A 347 -17.12 4.68 -5.11
CA ILE A 347 -17.34 3.24 -5.35
C ILE A 347 -17.72 2.56 -4.05
N ALA A 348 -17.00 2.82 -2.94
CA ALA A 348 -17.35 2.29 -1.63
C ALA A 348 -18.79 2.66 -1.23
N HIS A 349 -19.17 3.93 -1.45
CA HIS A 349 -20.52 4.40 -1.15
C HIS A 349 -21.58 3.73 -2.02
N SER A 350 -21.33 3.62 -3.31
CA SER A 350 -22.25 2.96 -4.25
C SER A 350 -22.45 1.50 -3.89
N PHE A 351 -21.36 0.80 -3.53
CA PHE A 351 -21.40 -0.59 -3.08
C PHE A 351 -22.26 -0.74 -1.80
N CYS A 352 -22.06 0.12 -0.81
CA CYS A 352 -22.81 0.06 0.43
C CYS A 352 -24.32 0.26 0.25
N LYS A 353 -24.74 1.01 -0.79
CA LYS A 353 -26.16 1.27 -1.11
C LYS A 353 -26.85 0.18 -1.92
N THR A 354 -26.09 -0.69 -2.58
CA THR A 354 -26.68 -1.77 -3.37
C THR A 354 -27.28 -2.81 -2.41
N VAL A 355 -28.58 -2.96 -2.41
CA VAL A 355 -29.35 -3.90 -1.58
C VAL A 355 -29.22 -5.32 -2.09
#